data_07f0c1740450df209863872095bc467c
#
_entry.id   07f0c1740450df209863872095bc467c
#
_cell.length_a   1.000
_cell.length_b   1.000
_cell.length_c   1.000
_cell.angle_alpha   90.00
_cell.angle_beta   90.00
_cell.angle_gamma   90.00
#
_symmetry.space_group_name_H-M   'P 1'
#
loop_
_entity.id
_entity.type
_entity.pdbx_description
1 polymer ?
#
loop_
_entity_poly.entity_id
_entity_poly.type
_entity_poly.pdbx_seq_one_letter_code
_entity_poly.pdbx_strand_id
1 'polypeptide(L)'
;MTLTTQDSPAIPPSAGDEPAPPEPQGNAGQVVQLLVGLAVITALFLVLGWGALLLFIVILIAIVMLHELGHFATAKWAGMKVTEYFVGFGPRLWSIRRGETEYGVKAIPAGGYVRITGFTSTEEVSEDDEPRAYRQQPFYKRIVVASAGSVMHLLIAFVLAIIVVFAFGQPTNNYRVASLEHWSGKTTPAALAGLKTGDTIVSIDGQTFSSPNTMTDIIRRSTGKELTLGVERDGRLIDLHATPVSGKGIVVDGSKL
;
A
#
# COMPACT_ATOMS: atom_id res chain seq x y z
N MET A 1 46.16 72.74 -4.25
CA MET A 1 44.75 72.35 -4.08
C MET A 1 44.56 71.00 -4.79
N THR A 2 44.82 69.94 -4.06
CA THR A 2 44.89 68.55 -4.60
C THR A 2 43.52 67.90 -4.37
N LEU A 3 42.83 67.57 -5.46
CA LEU A 3 41.56 66.89 -5.43
C LEU A 3 41.83 65.39 -5.18
N THR A 4 41.40 64.88 -4.03
CA THR A 4 41.42 63.51 -3.66
C THR A 4 40.28 62.78 -4.44
N THR A 5 40.63 61.88 -5.32
CA THR A 5 39.66 60.93 -5.97
C THR A 5 39.12 60.01 -4.92
N GLN A 6 37.81 60.08 -4.70
CA GLN A 6 37.07 59.24 -3.82
C GLN A 6 36.86 57.84 -4.51
N ASP A 7 37.53 56.84 -3.97
CA ASP A 7 37.31 55.45 -4.41
C ASP A 7 35.83 55.09 -4.24
N SER A 8 35.16 54.82 -5.34
CA SER A 8 33.81 54.18 -5.30
C SER A 8 33.92 52.76 -4.74
N PRO A 9 33.06 52.40 -3.79
CA PRO A 9 33.03 51.01 -3.30
C PRO A 9 32.70 50.09 -4.46
N ALA A 10 33.51 49.02 -4.59
CA ALA A 10 33.29 47.95 -5.57
C ALA A 10 31.90 47.35 -5.36
N ILE A 11 31.10 47.37 -6.41
CA ILE A 11 29.78 46.67 -6.43
C ILE A 11 30.08 45.19 -6.22
N PRO A 12 29.48 44.52 -5.21
CA PRO A 12 29.65 43.08 -5.07
C PRO A 12 29.11 42.37 -6.34
N PRO A 13 29.76 41.27 -6.78
CA PRO A 13 29.31 40.53 -7.95
C PRO A 13 27.85 40.16 -7.82
N SER A 14 27.08 40.37 -8.89
CA SER A 14 25.66 40.08 -8.91
C SER A 14 25.46 38.56 -8.66
N ALA A 15 24.42 38.19 -7.94
CA ALA A 15 24.08 36.81 -7.63
C ALA A 15 23.84 35.92 -8.89
N GLY A 16 24.09 36.43 -10.09
CA GLY A 16 24.00 35.73 -11.38
C GLY A 16 25.30 35.07 -11.84
N ASP A 17 26.45 35.31 -11.15
CA ASP A 17 27.76 34.77 -11.57
C ASP A 17 28.19 33.49 -10.84
N GLU A 18 27.33 32.86 -10.03
CA GLU A 18 27.62 31.53 -9.54
C GLU A 18 27.51 30.53 -10.70
N PRO A 19 28.58 29.76 -10.98
CA PRO A 19 28.55 28.75 -12.03
C PRO A 19 27.41 27.81 -11.74
N ALA A 20 26.54 27.61 -12.74
CA ALA A 20 25.44 26.66 -12.63
C ALA A 20 25.96 25.33 -12.08
N PRO A 21 25.27 24.72 -11.10
CA PRO A 21 25.71 23.45 -10.53
C PRO A 21 25.90 22.42 -11.68
N PRO A 22 26.97 21.61 -11.65
CA PRO A 22 27.32 20.71 -12.73
C PRO A 22 26.09 19.84 -13.08
N GLU A 23 25.80 19.73 -14.37
CA GLU A 23 24.67 18.95 -14.86
C GLU A 23 24.74 17.53 -14.31
N PRO A 24 23.63 17.00 -13.80
CA PRO A 24 23.57 15.66 -13.28
C PRO A 24 23.71 14.66 -14.42
N GLN A 25 24.90 14.18 -14.67
CA GLN A 25 25.14 13.08 -15.60
C GLN A 25 25.03 11.77 -14.83
N GLY A 26 23.89 11.07 -14.98
CA GLY A 26 23.74 9.70 -14.53
C GLY A 26 24.74 8.81 -15.26
N ASN A 27 25.88 8.54 -14.63
CA ASN A 27 26.94 7.72 -15.18
C ASN A 27 26.51 6.24 -15.12
N ALA A 28 26.73 5.46 -16.20
CA ALA A 28 26.42 4.04 -16.23
C ALA A 28 27.01 3.28 -15.02
N GLY A 29 28.19 3.71 -14.52
CA GLY A 29 28.79 3.20 -13.30
C GLY A 29 27.96 3.41 -12.04
N GLN A 30 27.28 4.54 -11.92
CA GLN A 30 26.38 4.82 -10.76
C GLN A 30 25.14 3.93 -10.79
N VAL A 31 24.60 3.67 -11.98
CA VAL A 31 23.47 2.72 -12.13
C VAL A 31 23.89 1.33 -11.70
N VAL A 32 25.05 0.85 -12.13
CA VAL A 32 25.58 -0.46 -11.76
C VAL A 32 25.78 -0.54 -10.23
N GLN A 33 26.40 0.49 -9.62
CA GLN A 33 26.58 0.53 -8.15
C GLN A 33 25.25 0.51 -7.39
N LEU A 34 24.25 1.23 -7.87
CA LEU A 34 22.90 1.23 -7.29
C LEU A 34 22.27 -0.15 -7.36
N LEU A 35 22.32 -0.80 -8.54
CA LEU A 35 21.76 -2.14 -8.75
C LEU A 35 22.48 -3.21 -7.91
N VAL A 36 23.81 -3.14 -7.81
CA VAL A 36 24.60 -4.04 -6.97
C VAL A 36 24.25 -3.81 -5.49
N GLY A 37 24.18 -2.57 -5.02
CA GLY A 37 23.77 -2.24 -3.65
C GLY A 37 22.38 -2.76 -3.31
N LEU A 38 21.42 -2.57 -4.21
CA LEU A 38 20.05 -3.07 -4.05
C LEU A 38 20.02 -4.60 -4.01
N ALA A 39 20.76 -5.27 -4.87
CA ALA A 39 20.85 -6.74 -4.90
C ALA A 39 21.45 -7.28 -3.59
N VAL A 40 22.51 -6.66 -3.08
CA VAL A 40 23.15 -7.04 -1.81
C VAL A 40 22.20 -6.86 -0.63
N ILE A 41 21.49 -5.72 -0.56
CA ILE A 41 20.50 -5.47 0.51
C ILE A 41 19.37 -6.50 0.43
N THR A 42 18.84 -6.74 -0.77
CA THR A 42 17.77 -7.73 -0.97
C THR A 42 18.23 -9.14 -0.53
N ALA A 43 19.42 -9.57 -0.95
CA ALA A 43 19.97 -10.86 -0.57
C ALA A 43 20.13 -10.96 0.95
N LEU A 44 20.64 -9.91 1.59
CA LEU A 44 20.80 -9.88 3.05
C LEU A 44 19.47 -10.07 3.79
N PHE A 45 18.41 -9.34 3.38
CA PHE A 45 17.08 -9.47 3.98
C PHE A 45 16.50 -10.88 3.81
N LEU A 46 16.72 -11.50 2.63
CA LEU A 46 16.23 -12.85 2.37
C LEU A 46 17.00 -13.90 3.20
N VAL A 47 18.34 -13.77 3.30
CA VAL A 47 19.17 -14.69 4.09
C VAL A 47 18.83 -14.58 5.59
N LEU A 48 18.52 -13.38 6.09
CA LEU A 48 18.11 -13.15 7.48
C LEU A 48 16.65 -13.57 7.77
N GLY A 49 15.91 -14.03 6.77
CA GLY A 49 14.48 -14.37 6.93
C GLY A 49 13.55 -13.15 7.03
N TRP A 50 14.04 -11.95 6.72
CA TRP A 50 13.29 -10.69 6.83
C TRP A 50 12.58 -10.28 5.53
N GLY A 51 12.28 -11.25 4.66
CA GLY A 51 11.64 -10.98 3.37
C GLY A 51 10.30 -10.22 3.48
N ALA A 52 9.49 -10.52 4.51
CA ALA A 52 8.24 -9.81 4.76
C ALA A 52 8.47 -8.32 5.11
N LEU A 53 9.51 -8.02 5.90
CA LEU A 53 9.88 -6.64 6.24
C LEU A 53 10.38 -5.89 5.01
N LEU A 54 11.18 -6.52 4.16
CA LEU A 54 11.63 -5.92 2.90
C LEU A 54 10.43 -5.60 2.01
N LEU A 55 9.51 -6.55 1.84
CA LEU A 55 8.29 -6.34 1.06
C LEU A 55 7.46 -5.17 1.62
N PHE A 56 7.30 -5.09 2.94
CA PHE A 56 6.60 -3.98 3.60
C PHE A 56 7.25 -2.63 3.29
N ILE A 57 8.59 -2.54 3.38
CA ILE A 57 9.33 -1.30 3.07
C ILE A 57 9.13 -0.91 1.60
N VAL A 58 9.24 -1.86 0.68
CA VAL A 58 9.06 -1.60 -0.76
C VAL A 58 7.64 -1.09 -1.06
N ILE A 59 6.62 -1.72 -0.47
CA ILE A 59 5.22 -1.28 -0.62
C ILE A 59 5.04 0.13 -0.06
N LEU A 60 5.60 0.40 1.12
CA LEU A 60 5.52 1.72 1.75
C LEU A 60 6.14 2.81 0.86
N ILE A 61 7.34 2.57 0.34
CA ILE A 61 8.00 3.48 -0.60
C ILE A 61 7.15 3.68 -1.85
N ALA A 62 6.58 2.60 -2.41
CA ALA A 62 5.72 2.69 -3.59
C ALA A 62 4.47 3.54 -3.33
N ILE A 63 3.82 3.39 -2.18
CA ILE A 63 2.65 4.19 -1.79
C ILE A 63 3.02 5.67 -1.65
N VAL A 64 4.15 5.98 -1.00
CA VAL A 64 4.64 7.35 -0.88
C VAL A 64 4.97 7.94 -2.25
N MET A 65 5.65 7.20 -3.12
CA MET A 65 5.97 7.67 -4.47
C MET A 65 4.71 7.92 -5.32
N LEU A 66 3.67 7.10 -5.16
CA LEU A 66 2.38 7.33 -5.82
C LEU A 66 1.67 8.57 -5.25
N HIS A 67 1.80 8.85 -3.94
CA HIS A 67 1.33 10.09 -3.34
C HIS A 67 2.02 11.31 -3.98
N GLU A 68 3.36 11.30 -4.03
CA GLU A 68 4.15 12.36 -4.67
C GLU A 68 3.84 12.50 -6.17
N LEU A 69 3.53 11.39 -6.85
CA LEU A 69 3.09 11.40 -8.24
C LEU A 69 1.78 12.17 -8.42
N GLY A 70 0.89 12.13 -7.44
CA GLY A 70 -0.33 12.93 -7.43
C GLY A 70 -0.03 14.42 -7.49
N HIS A 71 0.86 14.91 -6.61
CA HIS A 71 1.31 16.30 -6.60
C HIS A 71 2.05 16.66 -7.89
N PHE A 72 2.94 15.79 -8.35
CA PHE A 72 3.68 15.97 -9.59
C PHE A 72 2.75 16.15 -10.80
N ALA A 73 1.84 15.20 -11.00
CA ALA A 73 0.94 15.19 -12.17
C ALA A 73 0.01 16.41 -12.19
N THR A 74 -0.55 16.75 -11.03
CA THR A 74 -1.46 17.90 -10.91
C THR A 74 -0.74 19.24 -11.03
N ALA A 75 0.50 19.36 -10.51
CA ALA A 75 1.32 20.55 -10.68
C ALA A 75 1.68 20.77 -12.16
N LYS A 76 2.08 19.71 -12.87
CA LYS A 76 2.35 19.77 -14.32
C LYS A 76 1.09 20.14 -15.12
N TRP A 77 -0.05 19.51 -14.80
CA TRP A 77 -1.34 19.85 -15.40
C TRP A 77 -1.73 21.31 -15.16
N ALA A 78 -1.46 21.83 -13.95
CA ALA A 78 -1.73 23.21 -13.60
C ALA A 78 -0.79 24.22 -14.27
N GLY A 79 0.27 23.77 -14.97
CA GLY A 79 1.28 24.61 -15.63
C GLY A 79 2.37 25.10 -14.68
N MET A 80 2.47 24.56 -13.48
CA MET A 80 3.51 24.89 -12.51
C MET A 80 4.85 24.28 -12.91
N LYS A 81 5.96 24.97 -12.57
CA LYS A 81 7.30 24.42 -12.77
C LYS A 81 7.61 23.40 -11.66
N VAL A 82 7.96 22.19 -12.08
CA VAL A 82 8.41 21.13 -11.18
C VAL A 82 9.85 20.81 -11.50
N THR A 83 10.73 21.03 -10.54
CA THR A 83 12.20 20.92 -10.71
C THR A 83 12.74 19.56 -10.31
N GLU A 84 12.17 18.91 -9.31
CA GLU A 84 12.66 17.63 -8.79
C GLU A 84 11.54 16.67 -8.49
N TYR A 85 11.80 15.37 -8.76
CA TYR A 85 10.98 14.23 -8.36
C TYR A 85 11.91 13.08 -7.95
N PHE A 86 12.04 12.85 -6.65
CA PHE A 86 13.05 11.94 -6.10
C PHE A 86 12.46 10.90 -5.16
N VAL A 87 13.04 9.70 -5.20
CA VAL A 87 12.91 8.68 -4.16
C VAL A 87 14.00 8.92 -3.12
N GLY A 88 13.62 9.04 -1.85
CA GLY A 88 14.55 9.21 -0.74
C GLY A 88 15.02 10.63 -0.49
N PHE A 89 15.88 10.76 0.51
CA PHE A 89 16.48 12.01 0.98
C PHE A 89 18.01 11.90 1.07
N GLY A 90 18.69 13.01 1.35
CA GLY A 90 20.15 13.04 1.52
C GLY A 90 20.93 13.10 0.21
N PRO A 91 22.16 12.57 0.15
CA PRO A 91 23.01 12.63 -1.02
C PRO A 91 22.40 11.92 -2.22
N ARG A 92 22.57 12.53 -3.40
CA ARG A 92 22.08 11.97 -4.65
C ARG A 92 22.94 10.77 -5.07
N LEU A 93 22.30 9.62 -5.28
CA LEU A 93 22.95 8.41 -5.81
C LEU A 93 22.93 8.38 -7.32
N TRP A 94 21.77 8.71 -7.90
CA TRP A 94 21.57 8.72 -9.34
C TRP A 94 20.44 9.67 -9.71
N SER A 95 20.56 10.33 -10.88
CA SER A 95 19.47 11.12 -11.44
C SER A 95 19.56 11.22 -12.96
N ILE A 96 18.42 11.56 -13.56
CA ILE A 96 18.28 11.89 -14.98
C ILE A 96 17.39 13.12 -15.12
N ARG A 97 17.79 14.05 -15.98
CA ARG A 97 16.98 15.23 -16.30
C ARG A 97 16.17 14.96 -17.56
N ARG A 98 14.87 15.23 -17.48
CA ARG A 98 13.97 15.21 -18.64
C ARG A 98 13.20 16.54 -18.68
N GLY A 99 13.52 17.37 -19.65
CA GLY A 99 13.01 18.74 -19.71
C GLY A 99 13.47 19.56 -18.50
N GLU A 100 12.53 20.17 -17.80
CA GLU A 100 12.80 21.01 -16.63
C GLU A 100 12.86 20.23 -15.30
N THR A 101 12.52 18.92 -15.30
CA THR A 101 12.44 18.11 -14.10
C THR A 101 13.60 17.13 -14.02
N GLU A 102 14.23 17.05 -12.87
CA GLU A 102 15.22 16.05 -12.50
C GLU A 102 14.54 14.90 -11.73
N TYR A 103 14.73 13.68 -12.20
CA TYR A 103 14.22 12.46 -11.58
C TYR A 103 15.38 11.64 -11.02
N GLY A 104 15.23 11.07 -9.83
CA GLY A 104 16.34 10.32 -9.28
C GLY A 104 16.09 9.61 -7.97
N VAL A 105 17.21 9.06 -7.44
CA VAL A 105 17.23 8.30 -6.18
C VAL A 105 18.30 8.90 -5.28
N LYS A 106 17.95 9.08 -4.00
CA LYS A 106 18.84 9.54 -2.93
C LYS A 106 19.14 8.42 -1.94
N ALA A 107 20.15 8.60 -1.12
CA ALA A 107 20.75 7.55 -0.30
C ALA A 107 19.85 7.02 0.83
N ILE A 108 18.93 7.83 1.34
CA ILE A 108 18.07 7.46 2.48
C ILE A 108 16.66 7.19 1.95
N PRO A 109 16.23 5.93 1.82
CA PRO A 109 14.94 5.57 1.21
C PRO A 109 13.77 5.71 2.20
N ALA A 110 13.73 6.84 2.94
CA ALA A 110 12.72 7.11 3.96
C ALA A 110 11.47 7.82 3.41
N GLY A 111 11.26 7.77 2.08
CA GLY A 111 10.13 8.42 1.43
C GLY A 111 10.47 8.92 0.03
N GLY A 112 9.80 9.98 -0.40
CA GLY A 112 10.04 10.67 -1.65
C GLY A 112 9.63 12.13 -1.54
N TYR A 113 9.88 12.92 -2.56
CA TYR A 113 9.39 14.27 -2.64
C TYR A 113 9.30 14.77 -4.08
N VAL A 114 8.44 15.74 -4.25
CA VAL A 114 8.32 16.55 -5.45
C VAL A 114 8.64 18.01 -5.11
N ARG A 115 9.48 18.67 -5.90
CA ARG A 115 9.80 20.09 -5.72
C ARG A 115 9.04 20.92 -6.74
N ILE A 116 8.07 21.67 -6.28
CA ILE A 116 7.28 22.61 -7.06
C ILE A 116 7.81 24.01 -6.76
N THR A 117 8.25 24.75 -7.78
CA THR A 117 8.80 26.09 -7.63
C THR A 117 7.80 27.04 -6.95
N GLY A 118 8.28 27.83 -5.97
CA GLY A 118 7.47 28.79 -5.24
C GLY A 118 6.40 28.16 -4.34
N PHE A 119 6.58 26.91 -3.92
CA PHE A 119 5.70 26.25 -2.96
C PHE A 119 5.82 26.88 -1.57
N THR A 120 7.04 27.24 -1.17
CA THR A 120 7.30 27.95 0.10
C THR A 120 7.36 29.44 -0.17
N SER A 121 6.79 30.27 0.70
CA SER A 121 6.75 31.72 0.54
C SER A 121 8.13 32.39 0.60
N THR A 122 9.10 31.73 1.21
CA THR A 122 10.49 32.21 1.37
C THR A 122 11.43 31.74 0.26
N GLU A 123 10.92 30.94 -0.70
CA GLU A 123 11.74 30.47 -1.82
C GLU A 123 11.98 31.61 -2.82
N GLU A 124 13.25 31.91 -3.09
CA GLU A 124 13.64 32.82 -4.16
C GLU A 124 13.40 32.13 -5.51
N VAL A 125 12.60 32.73 -6.34
CA VAL A 125 12.24 32.24 -7.67
C VAL A 125 12.72 33.29 -8.68
N SER A 126 13.35 32.82 -9.77
CA SER A 126 13.76 33.70 -10.86
C SER A 126 12.56 34.41 -11.49
N GLU A 127 12.75 35.61 -12.03
CA GLU A 127 11.69 36.39 -12.68
C GLU A 127 11.02 35.62 -13.82
N ASP A 128 11.79 34.82 -14.57
CA ASP A 128 11.27 33.96 -15.65
C ASP A 128 10.37 32.83 -15.17
N ASP A 129 10.60 32.31 -13.96
CA ASP A 129 9.87 31.22 -13.39
C ASP A 129 8.68 31.64 -12.51
N GLU A 130 8.70 32.91 -12.03
CA GLU A 130 7.67 33.44 -11.14
C GLU A 130 6.24 33.26 -11.68
N PRO A 131 5.92 33.45 -12.97
CA PRO A 131 4.58 33.22 -13.49
C PRO A 131 4.11 31.77 -13.37
N ARG A 132 5.05 30.81 -13.25
CA ARG A 132 4.81 29.37 -13.10
C ARG A 132 4.98 28.89 -11.66
N ALA A 133 5.27 29.79 -10.72
CA ALA A 133 5.39 29.46 -9.32
C ALA A 133 4.01 29.05 -8.72
N TYR A 134 4.02 28.14 -7.76
CA TYR A 134 2.81 27.68 -7.06
C TYR A 134 2.02 28.85 -6.46
N ARG A 135 2.70 29.82 -5.85
CA ARG A 135 2.09 30.99 -5.19
C ARG A 135 1.34 31.90 -6.17
N GLN A 136 1.73 31.94 -7.44
CA GLN A 136 1.10 32.76 -8.49
C GLN A 136 -0.13 32.07 -9.12
N GLN A 137 -0.32 30.81 -8.86
CA GLN A 137 -1.44 30.09 -9.46
C GLN A 137 -2.78 30.41 -8.80
N PRO A 138 -3.89 30.36 -9.56
CA PRO A 138 -5.23 30.53 -9.02
C PRO A 138 -5.50 29.57 -7.86
N PHE A 139 -6.33 30.00 -6.91
CA PHE A 139 -6.64 29.25 -5.69
C PHE A 139 -7.10 27.82 -5.94
N TYR A 140 -7.97 27.61 -6.94
CA TYR A 140 -8.46 26.26 -7.27
C TYR A 140 -7.36 25.31 -7.73
N LYS A 141 -6.37 25.79 -8.51
CA LYS A 141 -5.22 24.98 -8.92
C LYS A 141 -4.35 24.59 -7.72
N ARG A 142 -4.13 25.54 -6.80
CA ARG A 142 -3.36 25.28 -5.57
C ARG A 142 -4.03 24.23 -4.69
N ILE A 143 -5.36 24.29 -4.52
CA ILE A 143 -6.11 23.27 -3.79
C ILE A 143 -6.01 21.90 -4.46
N VAL A 144 -6.18 21.83 -5.79
CA VAL A 144 -6.05 20.56 -6.54
C VAL A 144 -4.68 19.94 -6.31
N VAL A 145 -3.62 20.73 -6.43
CA VAL A 145 -2.26 20.23 -6.17
C VAL A 145 -2.07 19.83 -4.70
N ALA A 146 -2.52 20.65 -3.75
CA ALA A 146 -2.37 20.36 -2.32
C ALA A 146 -3.12 19.09 -1.87
N SER A 147 -4.29 18.81 -2.45
CA SER A 147 -5.10 17.63 -2.12
C SER A 147 -4.73 16.37 -2.92
N ALA A 148 -3.93 16.51 -3.97
CA ALA A 148 -3.64 15.45 -4.94
C ALA A 148 -3.04 14.18 -4.31
N GLY A 149 -2.16 14.34 -3.32
CA GLY A 149 -1.57 13.21 -2.60
C GLY A 149 -2.64 12.39 -1.85
N SER A 150 -3.57 13.05 -1.15
CA SER A 150 -4.67 12.37 -0.44
C SER A 150 -5.64 11.70 -1.42
N VAL A 151 -5.95 12.35 -2.56
CA VAL A 151 -6.77 11.75 -3.62
C VAL A 151 -6.09 10.52 -4.20
N MET A 152 -4.77 10.54 -4.37
CA MET A 152 -4.01 9.38 -4.83
C MET A 152 -4.14 8.19 -3.86
N HIS A 153 -4.10 8.41 -2.54
CA HIS A 153 -4.35 7.35 -1.55
C HIS A 153 -5.76 6.74 -1.68
N LEU A 154 -6.79 7.57 -1.91
CA LEU A 154 -8.14 7.07 -2.15
C LEU A 154 -8.21 6.23 -3.43
N LEU A 155 -7.55 6.65 -4.50
CA LEU A 155 -7.47 5.88 -5.75
C LEU A 155 -6.75 4.54 -5.54
N ILE A 156 -5.63 4.53 -4.82
CA ILE A 156 -4.90 3.31 -4.48
C ILE A 156 -5.81 2.37 -3.69
N ALA A 157 -6.47 2.87 -2.64
CA ALA A 157 -7.38 2.08 -1.81
C ALA A 157 -8.54 1.49 -2.63
N PHE A 158 -9.12 2.28 -3.54
CA PHE A 158 -10.18 1.84 -4.43
C PHE A 158 -9.72 0.73 -5.39
N VAL A 159 -8.57 0.91 -6.02
CA VAL A 159 -7.99 -0.09 -6.93
C VAL A 159 -7.67 -1.38 -6.17
N LEU A 160 -7.08 -1.28 -4.98
CA LEU A 160 -6.78 -2.45 -4.14
C LEU A 160 -8.07 -3.16 -3.70
N ALA A 161 -9.13 -2.43 -3.33
CA ALA A 161 -10.42 -3.01 -3.00
C ALA A 161 -11.01 -3.81 -4.18
N ILE A 162 -10.94 -3.25 -5.39
CA ILE A 162 -11.35 -3.94 -6.61
C ILE A 162 -10.52 -5.23 -6.80
N ILE A 163 -9.20 -5.14 -6.72
CA ILE A 163 -8.31 -6.29 -6.86
C ILE A 163 -8.66 -7.38 -5.85
N VAL A 164 -8.85 -7.01 -4.58
CA VAL A 164 -9.22 -7.98 -3.52
C VAL A 164 -10.55 -8.65 -3.84
N VAL A 165 -11.58 -7.88 -4.22
CA VAL A 165 -12.89 -8.45 -4.55
C VAL A 165 -12.83 -9.41 -5.74
N PHE A 166 -12.07 -9.07 -6.79
CA PHE A 166 -11.95 -9.93 -7.97
C PHE A 166 -11.01 -11.12 -7.76
N ALA A 167 -9.95 -10.97 -6.96
CA ALA A 167 -8.97 -12.04 -6.71
C ALA A 167 -9.47 -13.08 -5.69
N PHE A 168 -10.17 -12.62 -4.63
CA PHE A 168 -10.57 -13.47 -3.52
C PHE A 168 -12.09 -13.69 -3.45
N GLY A 169 -12.86 -13.00 -4.27
CA GLY A 169 -14.32 -13.05 -4.27
C GLY A 169 -14.95 -12.33 -3.07
N GLN A 170 -16.27 -12.30 -3.05
CA GLN A 170 -17.01 -11.82 -1.88
C GLN A 170 -17.11 -12.94 -0.85
N PRO A 171 -16.97 -12.66 0.45
CA PRO A 171 -17.33 -13.61 1.47
C PRO A 171 -18.81 -13.96 1.29
N THR A 172 -19.09 -15.17 0.83
CA THR A 172 -20.45 -15.67 0.72
C THR A 172 -20.88 -16.20 2.08
N ASN A 173 -22.16 -16.02 2.44
CA ASN A 173 -22.74 -16.64 3.64
C ASN A 173 -22.92 -18.15 3.47
N ASN A 174 -22.26 -18.76 2.49
CA ASN A 174 -22.29 -20.19 2.24
C ASN A 174 -21.22 -20.88 3.08
N TYR A 175 -21.65 -21.64 4.06
CA TYR A 175 -20.78 -22.33 5.00
C TYR A 175 -20.43 -23.70 4.45
N ARG A 176 -19.38 -23.72 3.63
CA ARG A 176 -18.89 -24.96 3.01
C ARG A 176 -18.02 -25.73 3.99
N VAL A 177 -18.32 -27.03 4.12
CA VAL A 177 -17.54 -27.96 4.92
C VAL A 177 -16.19 -28.20 4.23
N ALA A 178 -15.12 -27.60 4.77
CA ALA A 178 -13.78 -27.76 4.24
C ALA A 178 -13.16 -29.12 4.62
N SER A 179 -13.36 -29.53 5.86
CA SER A 179 -12.90 -30.82 6.37
C SER A 179 -13.80 -31.29 7.52
N LEU A 180 -13.83 -32.59 7.76
CA LEU A 180 -14.44 -33.17 8.96
C LEU A 180 -13.32 -33.54 9.92
N GLU A 181 -13.43 -33.06 11.16
CA GLU A 181 -12.52 -33.44 12.23
C GLU A 181 -12.60 -34.93 12.53
N HIS A 182 -11.47 -35.56 12.84
CA HIS A 182 -11.36 -36.94 13.25
C HIS A 182 -11.03 -37.01 14.74
N TRP A 183 -11.92 -37.61 15.51
CA TRP A 183 -11.70 -37.80 16.94
C TRP A 183 -11.02 -39.16 17.19
N SER A 184 -10.03 -39.17 18.08
CA SER A 184 -9.33 -40.39 18.42
C SER A 184 -10.33 -41.45 18.94
N GLY A 185 -10.56 -42.47 18.14
CA GLY A 185 -11.40 -43.62 18.50
C GLY A 185 -12.91 -43.41 18.45
N LYS A 186 -13.42 -42.28 17.95
CA LYS A 186 -14.86 -41.97 17.84
C LYS A 186 -15.20 -41.28 16.54
N THR A 187 -16.31 -41.64 15.93
CA THR A 187 -16.88 -40.92 14.78
C THR A 187 -17.55 -39.65 15.27
N THR A 188 -17.32 -38.55 14.59
CA THR A 188 -17.91 -37.24 14.94
C THR A 188 -19.40 -37.20 14.64
N PRO A 189 -20.23 -36.45 15.39
CA PRO A 189 -21.65 -36.28 15.10
C PRO A 189 -21.94 -35.85 13.66
N ALA A 190 -21.09 -34.96 13.11
CA ALA A 190 -21.19 -34.50 11.72
C ALA A 190 -21.00 -35.66 10.72
N ALA A 191 -20.00 -36.53 10.95
CA ALA A 191 -19.76 -37.68 10.10
C ALA A 191 -20.86 -38.74 10.25
N LEU A 192 -21.39 -38.95 11.47
CA LEU A 192 -22.54 -39.86 11.72
C LEU A 192 -23.81 -39.37 11.02
N ALA A 193 -24.03 -38.06 10.97
CA ALA A 193 -25.13 -37.44 10.22
C ALA A 193 -24.99 -37.57 8.70
N GLY A 194 -23.84 -38.03 8.20
CA GLY A 194 -23.57 -38.16 6.78
C GLY A 194 -23.10 -36.88 6.09
N LEU A 195 -22.68 -35.86 6.87
CA LEU A 195 -22.04 -34.65 6.34
C LEU A 195 -20.73 -35.03 5.64
N LYS A 196 -20.43 -34.38 4.52
CA LYS A 196 -19.22 -34.63 3.71
C LYS A 196 -18.46 -33.37 3.45
N THR A 197 -17.18 -33.51 3.20
CA THR A 197 -16.35 -32.38 2.67
C THR A 197 -16.93 -31.93 1.34
N GLY A 198 -17.09 -30.64 1.20
CA GLY A 198 -17.71 -30.01 0.01
C GLY A 198 -19.18 -29.66 0.17
N ASP A 199 -19.86 -30.16 1.18
CA ASP A 199 -21.24 -29.79 1.52
C ASP A 199 -21.32 -28.31 1.90
N THR A 200 -22.43 -27.67 1.55
CA THR A 200 -22.73 -26.30 2.00
C THR A 200 -23.88 -26.30 2.95
N ILE A 201 -23.68 -25.89 4.20
CA ILE A 201 -24.76 -25.82 5.20
C ILE A 201 -25.54 -24.53 4.95
N VAL A 202 -26.82 -24.64 4.61
CA VAL A 202 -27.67 -23.48 4.25
C VAL A 202 -28.66 -23.11 5.35
N SER A 203 -29.04 -24.07 6.23
CA SER A 203 -29.94 -23.83 7.36
C SER A 203 -29.71 -24.81 8.50
N ILE A 204 -30.17 -24.43 9.71
CA ILE A 204 -30.26 -25.31 10.88
C ILE A 204 -31.66 -25.14 11.44
N ASP A 205 -32.41 -26.25 11.59
CA ASP A 205 -33.80 -26.26 12.00
C ASP A 205 -34.69 -25.31 11.18
N GLY A 206 -34.41 -25.19 9.86
CA GLY A 206 -35.10 -24.29 8.96
C GLY A 206 -34.70 -22.82 9.09
N GLN A 207 -33.80 -22.45 10.02
CA GLN A 207 -33.31 -21.11 10.19
C GLN A 207 -32.02 -20.89 9.38
N THR A 208 -31.99 -19.84 8.58
CA THR A 208 -30.77 -19.38 7.92
C THR A 208 -29.94 -18.52 8.88
N PHE A 209 -28.63 -18.50 8.71
CA PHE A 209 -27.72 -17.73 9.56
C PHE A 209 -26.86 -16.79 8.72
N SER A 210 -26.59 -15.60 9.30
CA SER A 210 -25.84 -14.53 8.62
C SER A 210 -24.35 -14.52 8.94
N SER A 211 -23.90 -15.34 9.88
CA SER A 211 -22.48 -15.41 10.27
C SER A 211 -22.10 -16.78 10.83
N PRO A 212 -20.78 -17.18 10.74
CA PRO A 212 -20.26 -18.40 11.35
C PRO A 212 -20.49 -18.45 12.86
N ASN A 213 -20.45 -17.32 13.53
CA ASN A 213 -20.69 -17.22 14.97
C ASN A 213 -22.12 -17.62 15.32
N THR A 214 -23.11 -17.14 14.55
CA THR A 214 -24.51 -17.50 14.74
C THR A 214 -24.72 -18.99 14.59
N MET A 215 -24.13 -19.62 13.55
CA MET A 215 -24.18 -21.05 13.34
C MET A 215 -23.57 -21.82 14.54
N THR A 216 -22.40 -21.42 14.98
CA THR A 216 -21.70 -22.03 16.12
C THR A 216 -22.50 -21.89 17.40
N ASP A 217 -23.16 -20.76 17.65
CA ASP A 217 -23.98 -20.52 18.82
C ASP A 217 -25.24 -21.40 18.83
N ILE A 218 -25.90 -21.57 17.67
CA ILE A 218 -27.05 -22.50 17.53
C ILE A 218 -26.60 -23.93 17.89
N ILE A 219 -25.50 -24.39 17.30
CA ILE A 219 -24.98 -25.75 17.56
C ILE A 219 -24.63 -25.94 19.04
N ARG A 220 -23.93 -24.96 19.66
CA ARG A 220 -23.54 -25.04 21.08
C ARG A 220 -24.74 -25.10 22.04
N ARG A 221 -25.78 -24.29 21.78
CA ARG A 221 -27.00 -24.24 22.61
C ARG A 221 -27.86 -25.50 22.46
N SER A 222 -27.67 -26.22 21.38
CA SER A 222 -28.42 -27.44 21.06
C SER A 222 -27.66 -28.73 21.41
N THR A 223 -26.63 -28.65 22.24
CA THR A 223 -25.89 -29.82 22.72
C THR A 223 -26.83 -30.85 23.32
N GLY A 224 -26.79 -32.11 22.82
CA GLY A 224 -27.64 -33.19 23.24
C GLY A 224 -29.06 -33.20 22.64
N LYS A 225 -29.39 -32.24 21.77
CA LYS A 225 -30.65 -32.19 21.02
C LYS A 225 -30.37 -32.45 19.55
N GLU A 226 -31.24 -33.17 18.90
CA GLU A 226 -31.17 -33.39 17.46
C GLU A 226 -31.45 -32.09 16.71
N LEU A 227 -30.61 -31.76 15.73
CA LEU A 227 -30.73 -30.64 14.81
C LEU A 227 -30.92 -31.14 13.39
N THR A 228 -31.79 -30.49 12.63
CA THR A 228 -31.91 -30.70 11.19
C THR A 228 -31.02 -29.72 10.45
N LEU A 229 -30.02 -30.23 9.74
CA LEU A 229 -29.12 -29.45 8.91
C LEU A 229 -29.60 -29.46 7.47
N GLY A 230 -30.04 -28.34 6.93
CA GLY A 230 -30.29 -28.17 5.51
C GLY A 230 -28.95 -28.00 4.79
N VAL A 231 -28.62 -28.95 3.93
CA VAL A 231 -27.33 -29.07 3.27
C VAL A 231 -27.51 -29.07 1.76
N GLU A 232 -26.77 -28.24 1.07
CA GLU A 232 -26.65 -28.30 -0.39
C GLU A 232 -25.45 -29.18 -0.77
N ARG A 233 -25.72 -30.28 -1.50
CA ARG A 233 -24.72 -31.20 -2.04
C ARG A 233 -25.00 -31.42 -3.52
N ASP A 234 -24.02 -31.14 -4.37
CA ASP A 234 -24.10 -31.27 -5.84
C ASP A 234 -25.35 -30.59 -6.43
N GLY A 235 -25.68 -29.39 -5.92
CA GLY A 235 -26.84 -28.60 -6.33
C GLY A 235 -28.20 -29.12 -5.85
N ARG A 236 -28.23 -30.11 -4.94
CA ARG A 236 -29.46 -30.65 -4.33
C ARG A 236 -29.49 -30.32 -2.86
N LEU A 237 -30.67 -29.91 -2.39
CA LEU A 237 -30.94 -29.70 -0.97
C LEU A 237 -31.28 -31.03 -0.32
N ILE A 238 -30.59 -31.36 0.76
CA ILE A 238 -30.83 -32.58 1.57
C ILE A 238 -30.88 -32.20 3.05
N ASP A 239 -31.68 -32.86 3.81
CA ASP A 239 -31.75 -32.71 5.27
C ASP A 239 -30.92 -33.82 5.93
N LEU A 240 -30.02 -33.42 6.83
CA LEU A 240 -29.22 -34.33 7.63
C LEU A 240 -29.54 -34.08 9.12
N HIS A 241 -29.63 -35.17 9.88
CA HIS A 241 -29.93 -35.11 11.32
C HIS A 241 -28.64 -35.30 12.12
N ALA A 242 -28.29 -34.32 12.93
CA ALA A 242 -27.08 -34.35 13.75
C ALA A 242 -27.39 -34.00 15.21
N THR A 243 -26.84 -34.75 16.15
CA THR A 243 -26.93 -34.41 17.58
C THR A 243 -25.59 -33.91 18.07
N PRO A 244 -25.42 -32.57 18.29
CA PRO A 244 -24.20 -32.02 18.82
C PRO A 244 -23.88 -32.56 20.22
N VAL A 245 -22.60 -32.84 20.46
CA VAL A 245 -22.11 -33.29 21.77
C VAL A 245 -21.13 -32.27 22.35
N SER A 246 -20.99 -32.29 23.68
CA SER A 246 -19.98 -31.43 24.33
C SER A 246 -18.58 -31.90 23.97
N GLY A 247 -17.73 -30.96 23.52
CA GLY A 247 -16.32 -31.20 23.21
C GLY A 247 -15.41 -31.43 24.44
N LYS A 248 -15.92 -31.31 25.65
CA LYS A 248 -15.13 -31.48 26.87
C LYS A 248 -14.52 -32.88 26.95
N GLY A 249 -13.19 -32.94 26.99
CA GLY A 249 -12.42 -34.19 27.11
C GLY A 249 -12.22 -34.96 25.82
N ILE A 250 -12.60 -34.40 24.67
CA ILE A 250 -12.36 -34.99 23.35
C ILE A 250 -10.94 -34.60 22.92
N VAL A 251 -10.19 -35.56 22.41
CA VAL A 251 -8.87 -35.34 21.82
C VAL A 251 -9.03 -35.28 20.29
N VAL A 252 -8.65 -34.19 19.69
CA VAL A 252 -8.61 -33.98 18.24
C VAL A 252 -7.16 -33.93 17.83
N ASP A 253 -6.72 -34.80 16.96
CA ASP A 253 -5.36 -34.86 16.41
C ASP A 253 -4.25 -34.62 17.45
N GLY A 254 -4.39 -35.30 18.63
CA GLY A 254 -3.41 -35.22 19.72
C GLY A 254 -3.55 -34.03 20.69
N SER A 255 -4.44 -33.08 20.46
CA SER A 255 -4.73 -31.96 21.38
C SER A 255 -6.11 -32.12 22.03
N LYS A 256 -6.24 -31.70 23.32
CA LYS A 256 -7.53 -31.64 24.01
C LYS A 256 -8.27 -30.37 23.66
N LEU A 257 -9.52 -30.45 23.33
CA LEU A 257 -10.46 -29.33 23.21
C LEU A 257 -10.85 -28.76 24.56
#